data_355daa84d69bfe22c6b112b59a9c220c
#
_entry.id   355daa84d69bfe22c6b112b59a9c220c
#
_cell.length_a   1.000
_cell.length_b   1.000
_cell.length_c   1.000
_cell.angle_alpha   90.00
_cell.angle_beta   90.00
_cell.angle_gamma   90.00
#
_symmetry.space_group_name_H-M   'P 1'
#
loop_
_entity.id
_entity.type
_entity.pdbx_description
1 polymer ?
#
loop_
_entity_poly.entity_id
_entity_poly.type
_entity_poly.pdbx_seq_one_letter_code
_entity_poly.pdbx_strand_id
1 'polypeptide(L)'
;MKEYLDTHYEESISLDTLSKISKMSRYQLLRLFTREVGVSPYRYLQSIRIAKAKRLLEQGEAIGKLALDCGFSDQSHFTNYFKSFIGITPKQYQSIFTQKRSELDE
;
A
#
# COMPACT_ATOMS: atom_id res chain seq x y z
N MET A 1 8.92 -8.32 -12.36
CA MET A 1 7.66 -8.48 -11.61
C MET A 1 7.47 -7.40 -10.54
N LYS A 2 8.48 -7.15 -9.76
CA LYS A 2 8.48 -6.08 -8.75
C LYS A 2 8.18 -4.71 -9.37
N GLU A 3 8.82 -4.39 -10.48
CA GLU A 3 8.61 -3.14 -11.22
C GLU A 3 7.17 -2.97 -11.69
N TYR A 4 6.53 -4.06 -12.09
CA TYR A 4 5.13 -4.04 -12.49
C TYR A 4 4.24 -3.64 -11.32
N LEU A 5 4.47 -4.22 -10.14
CA LEU A 5 3.72 -3.88 -8.93
C LEU A 5 3.97 -2.43 -8.50
N ASP A 6 5.21 -1.97 -8.61
CA ASP A 6 5.59 -0.60 -8.25
C ASP A 6 4.84 0.45 -9.10
N THR A 7 4.52 0.13 -10.37
CA THR A 7 3.87 1.06 -11.28
C THR A 7 2.36 0.89 -11.37
N HIS A 8 1.82 -0.29 -11.01
CA HIS A 8 0.41 -0.62 -11.17
C HIS A 8 -0.31 -0.87 -9.84
N TYR A 9 0.23 -0.37 -8.73
CA TYR A 9 -0.29 -0.67 -7.39
C TYR A 9 -1.72 -0.16 -7.16
N GLU A 10 -2.18 0.80 -7.95
CA GLU A 10 -3.54 1.36 -7.84
C GLU A 10 -4.59 0.42 -8.43
N GLU A 11 -4.17 -0.51 -9.28
CA GLU A 11 -5.07 -1.43 -9.97
C GLU A 11 -5.40 -2.65 -9.12
N SER A 12 -6.54 -3.29 -9.42
CA SER A 12 -6.87 -4.59 -8.86
C SER A 12 -6.01 -5.64 -9.53
N ILE A 13 -4.96 -6.07 -8.84
CA ILE A 13 -4.00 -7.04 -9.37
C ILE A 13 -4.24 -8.39 -8.71
N SER A 14 -4.50 -9.42 -9.53
CA SER A 14 -4.65 -10.79 -9.07
C SER A 14 -3.41 -11.60 -9.38
N LEU A 15 -3.27 -12.72 -8.68
CA LEU A 15 -2.19 -13.67 -8.96
C LEU A 15 -2.30 -14.21 -10.38
N ASP A 16 -3.51 -14.39 -10.90
CA ASP A 16 -3.74 -14.80 -12.29
C ASP A 16 -3.16 -13.81 -13.29
N THR A 17 -3.38 -12.52 -13.05
CA THR A 17 -2.84 -11.46 -13.90
C THR A 17 -1.32 -11.52 -13.92
N LEU A 18 -0.70 -11.64 -12.75
CA LEU A 18 0.76 -11.72 -12.63
C LEU A 18 1.30 -12.99 -13.28
N SER A 19 0.58 -14.10 -13.14
CA SER A 19 0.94 -15.37 -13.78
C SER A 19 0.96 -15.24 -15.29
N LYS A 20 -0.04 -14.59 -15.89
CA LYS A 20 -0.10 -14.35 -17.33
C LYS A 20 1.04 -13.47 -17.82
N ILE A 21 1.32 -12.38 -17.11
CA ILE A 21 2.37 -11.42 -17.47
C ILE A 21 3.74 -12.07 -17.40
N SER A 22 4.02 -12.84 -16.36
CA SER A 22 5.31 -13.49 -16.14
C SER A 22 5.51 -14.76 -16.94
N LYS A 23 4.43 -15.31 -17.50
CA LYS A 23 4.42 -16.62 -18.19
C LYS A 23 4.83 -17.77 -17.27
N MET A 24 4.62 -17.60 -15.98
CA MET A 24 4.87 -18.62 -14.97
C MET A 24 3.53 -19.11 -14.39
N SER A 25 3.52 -20.35 -13.85
CA SER A 25 2.38 -20.80 -13.07
C SER A 25 2.28 -20.00 -11.78
N ARG A 26 1.11 -19.97 -11.16
CA ARG A 26 0.91 -19.29 -9.87
C ARG A 26 1.91 -19.78 -8.82
N TYR A 27 2.12 -21.10 -8.77
CA TYR A 27 3.02 -21.70 -7.80
C TYR A 27 4.47 -21.27 -8.01
N GLN A 28 4.94 -21.31 -9.25
CA GLN A 28 6.28 -20.87 -9.60
C GLN A 28 6.49 -19.40 -9.28
N LEU A 29 5.49 -18.58 -9.62
CA LEU A 29 5.54 -17.13 -9.37
C LEU A 29 5.65 -16.82 -7.87
N LEU A 30 4.80 -17.45 -7.05
CA LEU A 30 4.83 -17.27 -5.61
C LEU A 30 6.17 -17.67 -5.01
N ARG A 31 6.67 -18.82 -5.43
CA ARG A 31 7.94 -19.35 -4.92
C ARG A 31 9.10 -18.43 -5.26
N LEU A 32 9.20 -18.07 -6.53
CA LEU A 32 10.30 -17.25 -7.01
C LEU A 32 10.27 -15.84 -6.39
N PHE A 33 9.10 -15.22 -6.42
CA PHE A 33 8.94 -13.87 -5.87
C PHE A 33 9.27 -13.83 -4.38
N THR A 34 8.71 -14.77 -3.61
CA THR A 34 8.94 -14.83 -2.16
C THR A 34 10.42 -15.07 -1.84
N ARG A 35 11.07 -15.91 -2.63
CA ARG A 35 12.50 -16.20 -2.43
C ARG A 35 13.37 -14.97 -2.71
N GLU A 36 13.06 -14.21 -3.77
CA GLU A 36 13.88 -13.07 -4.20
C GLU A 36 13.56 -11.80 -3.40
N VAL A 37 12.29 -11.58 -3.08
CA VAL A 37 11.83 -10.34 -2.45
C VAL A 37 11.67 -10.48 -0.93
N GLY A 38 11.42 -11.70 -0.45
CA GLY A 38 11.27 -11.98 0.98
C GLY A 38 9.83 -12.00 1.46
N VAL A 39 8.88 -11.53 0.66
CA VAL A 39 7.44 -11.56 0.96
C VAL A 39 6.67 -11.91 -0.30
N SER A 40 5.40 -12.30 -0.14
CA SER A 40 4.55 -12.63 -1.29
C SER A 40 4.25 -11.40 -2.15
N PRO A 41 3.87 -11.59 -3.43
CA PRO A 41 3.48 -10.46 -4.29
C PRO A 41 2.37 -9.62 -3.70
N TYR A 42 1.37 -10.25 -3.08
CA TYR A 42 0.26 -9.54 -2.45
C TYR A 42 0.73 -8.66 -1.30
N ARG A 43 1.55 -9.22 -0.42
CA ARG A 43 2.08 -8.46 0.72
C ARG A 43 2.99 -7.32 0.27
N TYR A 44 3.77 -7.55 -0.76
CA TYR A 44 4.59 -6.50 -1.37
C TYR A 44 3.72 -5.37 -1.91
N LEU A 45 2.64 -5.72 -2.63
CA LEU A 45 1.70 -4.74 -3.17
C LEU A 45 1.10 -3.88 -2.06
N GLN A 46 0.67 -4.51 -0.96
CA GLN A 46 0.11 -3.78 0.17
C GLN A 46 1.15 -2.84 0.81
N SER A 47 2.41 -3.26 0.88
CA SER A 47 3.46 -2.41 1.44
C SER A 47 3.70 -1.15 0.60
N ILE A 48 3.62 -1.28 -0.73
CA ILE A 48 3.73 -0.12 -1.64
C ILE A 48 2.57 0.85 -1.41
N ARG A 49 1.35 0.31 -1.32
CA ARG A 49 0.14 1.10 -1.10
C ARG A 49 0.21 1.86 0.22
N ILE A 50 0.67 1.19 1.28
CA ILE A 50 0.81 1.81 2.60
C ILE A 50 1.89 2.90 2.58
N ALA A 51 3.01 2.66 1.91
CA ALA A 51 4.07 3.66 1.80
C ALA A 51 3.59 4.93 1.09
N LYS A 52 2.81 4.77 0.02
CA LYS A 52 2.21 5.89 -0.70
C LYS A 52 1.21 6.63 0.20
N ALA A 53 0.38 5.88 0.92
CA ALA A 53 -0.61 6.44 1.82
C ALA A 53 0.04 7.28 2.93
N LYS A 54 1.15 6.81 3.49
CA LYS A 54 1.88 7.56 4.51
C LYS A 54 2.27 8.95 4.01
N ARG A 55 2.80 9.03 2.81
CA ARG A 55 3.21 10.32 2.21
C ARG A 55 2.01 11.25 2.03
N LEU A 56 0.89 10.74 1.55
CA LEU A 56 -0.32 11.53 1.37
C LEU A 56 -0.92 12.00 2.70
N LEU A 57 -0.90 11.13 3.71
CA LEU A 57 -1.35 11.50 5.05
C LEU A 57 -0.48 12.61 5.64
N GLU A 58 0.82 12.52 5.45
CA GLU A 58 1.78 13.53 5.94
C GLU A 58 1.54 14.88 5.27
N GLN A 59 1.02 14.87 4.03
CA GLN A 59 0.69 16.08 3.28
C GLN A 59 -0.68 16.66 3.65
N GLY A 60 -1.45 15.98 4.49
CA GLY A 60 -2.76 16.44 4.93
C GLY A 60 -3.92 16.07 4.01
N GLU A 61 -3.73 15.11 3.09
CA GLU A 61 -4.79 14.66 2.19
C GLU A 61 -5.95 14.01 2.93
N ALA A 62 -7.17 14.17 2.40
CA ALA A 62 -8.36 13.57 2.98
C ALA A 62 -8.28 12.04 2.95
N ILE A 63 -8.55 11.39 4.08
CA ILE A 63 -8.37 9.94 4.23
C ILE A 63 -9.24 9.15 3.25
N GLY A 64 -10.50 9.53 3.06
CA GLY A 64 -11.40 8.84 2.14
C GLY A 64 -10.90 8.86 0.71
N LYS A 65 -10.36 10.00 0.27
CA LYS A 65 -9.83 10.16 -1.08
C LYS A 65 -8.53 9.37 -1.27
N LEU A 66 -7.60 9.50 -0.34
CA LEU A 66 -6.30 8.84 -0.50
C LEU A 66 -6.40 7.32 -0.42
N ALA A 67 -7.39 6.78 0.29
CA ALA A 67 -7.61 5.34 0.34
C ALA A 67 -7.86 4.78 -1.06
N LEU A 68 -8.72 5.44 -1.84
CA LEU A 68 -9.02 5.05 -3.21
C LEU A 68 -7.83 5.28 -4.12
N ASP A 69 -7.16 6.42 -3.98
CA ASP A 69 -5.98 6.78 -4.80
C ASP A 69 -4.83 5.80 -4.61
N CYS A 70 -4.75 5.17 -3.44
CA CYS A 70 -3.71 4.18 -3.16
C CYS A 70 -4.08 2.76 -3.57
N GLY A 71 -5.29 2.56 -4.10
CA GLY A 71 -5.73 1.25 -4.61
C GLY A 71 -6.51 0.40 -3.64
N PHE A 72 -6.97 0.95 -2.52
CA PHE A 72 -7.84 0.24 -1.59
C PHE A 72 -9.29 0.34 -2.05
N SER A 73 -10.09 -0.68 -1.76
CA SER A 73 -11.49 -0.74 -2.22
C SER A 73 -12.37 0.30 -1.52
N ASP A 74 -12.08 0.60 -0.25
CA ASP A 74 -12.81 1.60 0.52
C ASP A 74 -11.97 2.05 1.73
N GLN A 75 -12.48 3.02 2.46
CA GLN A 75 -11.78 3.58 3.61
C GLN A 75 -11.62 2.57 4.76
N SER A 76 -12.62 1.72 4.99
CA SER A 76 -12.55 0.70 6.04
C SER A 76 -11.44 -0.31 5.76
N HIS A 77 -11.35 -0.77 4.51
CA HIS A 77 -10.31 -1.70 4.07
C HIS A 77 -8.92 -1.07 4.28
N PHE A 78 -8.77 0.18 3.86
CA PHE A 78 -7.54 0.94 4.05
C PHE A 78 -7.18 1.08 5.54
N THR A 79 -8.14 1.51 6.36
CA THR A 79 -7.92 1.72 7.80
C THR A 79 -7.42 0.45 8.48
N ASN A 80 -8.05 -0.69 8.17
CA ASN A 80 -7.65 -1.97 8.75
C ASN A 80 -6.24 -2.37 8.33
N TYR A 81 -5.92 -2.24 7.07
CA TYR A 81 -4.58 -2.57 6.56
C TYR A 81 -3.52 -1.63 7.10
N PHE A 82 -3.80 -0.34 7.11
CA PHE A 82 -2.85 0.65 7.61
C PHE A 82 -2.52 0.37 9.09
N LYS A 83 -3.55 0.16 9.91
CA LYS A 83 -3.35 -0.15 11.32
C LYS A 83 -2.55 -1.44 11.51
N SER A 84 -2.81 -2.45 10.67
CA SER A 84 -2.08 -3.71 10.70
C SER A 84 -0.59 -3.54 10.41
N PHE A 85 -0.23 -2.68 9.45
CA PHE A 85 1.16 -2.47 9.05
C PHE A 85 1.89 -1.47 9.95
N ILE A 86 1.21 -0.40 10.37
CA ILE A 86 1.84 0.74 11.03
C ILE A 86 1.62 0.69 12.55
N GLY A 87 0.53 0.07 13.01
CA GLY A 87 0.21 -0.04 14.44
C GLY A 87 -0.78 0.99 14.96
N ILE A 88 -1.04 2.06 14.21
CA ILE A 88 -2.04 3.06 14.54
C ILE A 88 -2.91 3.35 13.32
N THR A 89 -4.06 4.03 13.53
CA THR A 89 -4.98 4.35 12.44
C THR A 89 -4.43 5.46 11.55
N PRO A 90 -4.91 5.55 10.29
CA PRO A 90 -4.52 6.67 9.42
C PRO A 90 -4.80 8.04 10.04
N LYS A 91 -5.93 8.17 10.73
CA LYS A 91 -6.30 9.42 11.39
C LYS A 91 -5.30 9.78 12.50
N GLN A 92 -4.94 8.80 13.32
CA GLN A 92 -3.94 9.01 14.38
C GLN A 92 -2.59 9.39 13.79
N TYR A 93 -2.20 8.71 12.73
CA TYR A 93 -0.94 8.99 12.04
C TYR A 93 -0.93 10.40 11.45
N GLN A 94 -2.01 10.78 10.75
CA GLN A 94 -2.13 12.11 10.15
C GLN A 94 -2.10 13.22 11.21
N SER A 95 -2.74 13.01 12.35
CA SER A 95 -2.79 14.02 13.42
C SER A 95 -1.42 14.33 14.01
N ILE A 96 -0.50 13.36 14.02
CA ILE A 96 0.87 13.59 14.47
C ILE A 96 1.54 14.66 13.60
N PHE A 97 1.38 14.57 12.28
CA PHE A 97 1.99 15.52 11.34
C PHE A 97 1.29 16.87 11.35
N THR A 98 -0.03 16.90 11.49
CA THR A 98 -0.79 18.14 11.60
C THR A 98 -0.39 18.91 12.84
N GLN A 99 -0.27 18.23 13.97
CA GLN A 99 0.16 18.82 15.23
C GLN A 99 1.58 19.37 15.13
N LYS A 100 2.47 18.63 14.49
CA LYS A 100 3.87 19.02 14.28
C LYS A 100 3.97 20.28 13.42
N ARG A 101 3.12 20.41 12.38
CA ARG A 101 3.06 21.60 11.54
C ARG A 101 2.64 22.83 12.32
N SER A 102 1.63 22.69 13.18
CA SER A 102 1.17 23.78 14.03
C SER A 102 2.26 24.28 14.96
N GLU A 103 3.07 23.38 15.51
CA GLU A 103 4.20 23.72 16.37
C GLU A 103 5.30 24.47 15.60
N LEU A 104 5.54 24.08 14.33
CA LEU A 104 6.54 24.72 13.50
C LEU A 104 6.11 26.08 12.98
N ASP A 105 4.82 26.31 12.81
CA ASP A 105 4.26 27.56 12.30
C ASP A 105 4.17 28.65 13.37
N GLU A 106 4.33 28.28 14.62
CA GLU A 106 4.39 29.21 15.72
C GLU A 106 5.79 29.82 15.87
#